data_ca95f04a8d45ed443ecc05d3636c7447
#
_entry.id   ca95f04a8d45ed443ecc05d3636c7447
#
_cell.length_a   1.000
_cell.length_b   1.000
_cell.length_c   1.000
_cell.angle_alpha   90.00
_cell.angle_beta   90.00
_cell.angle_gamma   90.00
#
_symmetry.space_group_name_H-M   'P 1'
#
loop_
_entity.id
_entity.type
_entity.pdbx_description
1 polymer ?
#
loop_
_entity_poly.entity_id
_entity_poly.type
_entity_poly.pdbx_seq_one_letter_code
_entity_poly.pdbx_strand_id
1 'polypeptide(L)'
;MRTDISSIYNIALDGPAGSGKSTTAKALAKEYNILYLDTGAMYRACGLKAIRLGINPKDAKGVEGFIDNIDLKVEYLNGAQHTYLDGEDVSEKIRENAVSMAASDISAHPCVRLKMVEMQREIAQKMSILLIKFLF
;
A
#
# COMPACT_ATOMS: atom_id res chain seq x y z
N MET A 1 25.55 1.67 6.64
CA MET A 1 24.87 0.86 7.66
C MET A 1 24.32 1.75 8.78
N ARG A 2 23.16 1.45 9.25
CA ARG A 2 22.52 2.21 10.31
C ARG A 2 23.16 1.87 11.66
N THR A 3 23.67 2.89 12.35
CA THR A 3 24.29 2.72 13.65
C THR A 3 23.50 3.37 14.79
N ASP A 4 22.61 4.29 14.45
CA ASP A 4 21.76 4.98 15.41
C ASP A 4 20.36 4.38 15.40
N ILE A 5 20.00 3.65 16.45
CA ILE A 5 18.72 2.98 16.58
C ILE A 5 17.55 3.93 16.85
N SER A 6 17.83 5.18 17.24
CA SER A 6 16.78 6.19 17.42
C SER A 6 16.35 6.84 16.11
N SER A 7 17.14 6.69 15.06
CA SER A 7 16.84 7.28 13.74
C SER A 7 15.92 6.40 12.94
N ILE A 8 14.99 7.04 12.22
CA ILE A 8 14.09 6.38 11.29
C ILE A 8 14.57 6.66 9.87
N TYR A 9 14.80 5.61 9.10
CA TYR A 9 15.23 5.70 7.70
C TYR A 9 14.14 5.19 6.78
N ASN A 10 13.81 5.99 5.77
CA ASN A 10 12.81 5.62 4.77
C ASN A 10 13.44 5.70 3.38
N ILE A 11 13.21 4.66 2.60
CA ILE A 11 13.72 4.56 1.23
C ILE A 11 12.54 4.33 0.30
N ALA A 12 12.48 5.10 -0.79
CA ALA A 12 11.46 4.93 -1.82
C ALA A 12 12.10 4.52 -3.14
N LEU A 13 11.53 3.51 -3.80
CA LEU A 13 11.93 3.08 -5.13
C LEU A 13 10.81 3.38 -6.11
N ASP A 14 11.13 4.11 -7.18
CA ASP A 14 10.21 4.43 -8.26
C ASP A 14 10.53 3.63 -9.51
N GLY A 15 9.51 3.34 -10.28
CA GLY A 15 9.67 2.69 -11.57
C GLY A 15 8.38 2.02 -12.05
N PRO A 16 8.33 1.62 -13.31
CA PRO A 16 7.17 0.91 -13.83
C PRO A 16 7.05 -0.48 -13.24
N ALA A 17 5.84 -1.02 -13.21
CA ALA A 17 5.60 -2.39 -12.81
C ALA A 17 6.37 -3.34 -13.75
N GLY A 18 6.88 -4.44 -13.20
CA GLY A 18 7.62 -5.43 -13.98
C GLY A 18 9.10 -5.11 -14.22
N SER A 19 9.64 -4.02 -13.64
CA SER A 19 11.04 -3.64 -13.79
C SER A 19 12.00 -4.37 -12.84
N GLY A 20 11.54 -5.36 -12.08
CA GLY A 20 12.34 -6.02 -11.05
C GLY A 20 12.41 -5.27 -9.73
N LYS A 21 11.63 -4.21 -9.60
CA LYS A 21 11.65 -3.29 -8.47
C LYS A 21 11.31 -3.98 -7.15
N SER A 22 10.31 -4.88 -7.15
CA SER A 22 9.91 -5.62 -5.94
C SER A 22 11.03 -6.51 -5.41
N THR A 23 11.73 -7.22 -6.29
CA THR A 23 12.85 -8.08 -5.90
C THR A 23 13.98 -7.27 -5.29
N THR A 24 14.34 -6.15 -5.92
CA THR A 24 15.36 -5.23 -5.43
C THR A 24 14.97 -4.64 -4.08
N ALA A 25 13.71 -4.23 -3.93
CA ALA A 25 13.21 -3.63 -2.69
C ALA A 25 13.30 -4.61 -1.52
N LYS A 26 12.89 -5.86 -1.72
CA LYS A 26 12.95 -6.89 -0.67
C LYS A 26 14.39 -7.18 -0.25
N ALA A 27 15.30 -7.25 -1.21
CA ALA A 27 16.72 -7.47 -0.93
C ALA A 27 17.32 -6.32 -0.13
N LEU A 28 17.02 -5.07 -0.51
CA LEU A 28 17.49 -3.89 0.19
C LEU A 28 16.91 -3.80 1.61
N ALA A 29 15.63 -4.11 1.79
CA ALA A 29 15.00 -4.08 3.09
C ALA A 29 15.68 -5.07 4.05
N LYS A 30 15.99 -6.27 3.56
CA LYS A 30 16.69 -7.28 4.33
C LYS A 30 18.11 -6.83 4.70
N GLU A 31 18.84 -6.26 3.73
CA GLU A 31 20.22 -5.81 3.93
C GLU A 31 20.31 -4.68 4.98
N TYR A 32 19.40 -3.71 4.90
CA TYR A 32 19.39 -2.59 5.83
C TYR A 32 18.56 -2.83 7.10
N ASN A 33 18.00 -4.01 7.25
CA ASN A 33 17.16 -4.38 8.41
C ASN A 33 16.00 -3.41 8.62
N ILE A 34 15.32 -3.06 7.54
CA ILE A 34 14.11 -2.22 7.55
C ILE A 34 12.95 -3.00 6.94
N LEU A 35 11.73 -2.55 7.21
CA LEU A 35 10.55 -3.23 6.71
C LEU A 35 10.23 -2.80 5.29
N TYR A 36 9.83 -3.76 4.46
CA TYR A 36 9.35 -3.49 3.12
C TYR A 36 7.85 -3.18 3.17
N LEU A 37 7.44 -2.03 2.66
CA LEU A 37 6.03 -1.66 2.55
C LEU A 37 5.52 -1.92 1.13
N ASP A 38 4.60 -2.88 1.03
CA ASP A 38 3.90 -3.17 -0.21
C ASP A 38 2.72 -2.19 -0.37
N THR A 39 2.94 -1.15 -1.14
CA THR A 39 1.92 -0.13 -1.39
C THR A 39 0.81 -0.65 -2.31
N GLY A 40 1.13 -1.60 -3.17
CA GLY A 40 0.13 -2.26 -4.03
C GLY A 40 -0.97 -2.93 -3.22
N ALA A 41 -0.61 -3.52 -2.07
CA ALA A 41 -1.59 -4.11 -1.16
C ALA A 41 -2.57 -3.06 -0.63
N MET A 42 -2.11 -1.84 -0.40
CA MET A 42 -2.95 -0.74 0.07
C MET A 42 -3.97 -0.34 -1.01
N TYR A 43 -3.54 -0.23 -2.26
CA TYR A 43 -4.45 0.06 -3.38
C TYR A 43 -5.44 -1.07 -3.61
N ARG A 44 -5.01 -2.32 -3.44
CA ARG A 44 -5.92 -3.47 -3.55
C ARG A 44 -6.97 -3.46 -2.46
N ALA A 45 -6.64 -3.05 -1.25
CA ALA A 45 -7.63 -2.88 -0.18
C ALA A 45 -8.66 -1.81 -0.54
N CYS A 46 -8.25 -0.72 -1.18
CA CYS A 46 -9.17 0.28 -1.69
C CYS A 46 -10.11 -0.31 -2.76
N GLY A 47 -9.57 -1.10 -3.66
CA GLY A 47 -10.35 -1.81 -4.68
C GLY A 47 -11.36 -2.77 -4.08
N LEU A 48 -10.94 -3.52 -3.06
CA LEU A 48 -11.83 -4.43 -2.34
C LEU A 48 -12.98 -3.67 -1.64
N LYS A 49 -12.68 -2.51 -1.06
CA LYS A 49 -13.71 -1.68 -0.44
C LYS A 49 -14.74 -1.23 -1.45
N ALA A 50 -14.32 -0.79 -2.63
CA ALA A 50 -15.23 -0.42 -3.70
C ALA A 50 -16.14 -1.60 -4.10
N ILE A 51 -15.57 -2.79 -4.26
CA ILE A 51 -16.32 -4.00 -4.57
C ILE A 51 -17.38 -4.28 -3.50
N ARG A 52 -16.98 -4.24 -2.23
CA ARG A 52 -17.88 -4.49 -1.10
C ARG A 52 -19.02 -3.49 -0.99
N LEU A 53 -18.77 -2.24 -1.36
CA LEU A 53 -19.78 -1.18 -1.37
C LEU A 53 -20.64 -1.18 -2.64
N GLY A 54 -20.31 -2.02 -3.63
CA GLY A 54 -21.00 -2.03 -4.90
C GLY A 54 -20.73 -0.78 -5.74
N ILE A 55 -19.58 -0.13 -5.52
CA ILE A 55 -19.18 1.08 -6.24
C ILE A 55 -18.26 0.67 -7.38
N ASN A 56 -18.52 1.19 -8.57
CA ASN A 56 -17.63 0.99 -9.71
C ASN A 56 -16.30 1.70 -9.43
N PRO A 57 -15.16 0.97 -9.45
CA PRO A 57 -13.85 1.59 -9.18
C PRO A 57 -13.48 2.72 -10.15
N LYS A 58 -14.11 2.79 -11.32
CA LYS A 58 -13.89 3.87 -12.29
C LYS A 58 -14.75 5.11 -12.02
N ASP A 59 -15.75 5.00 -11.14
CA ASP A 59 -16.65 6.11 -10.83
C ASP A 59 -16.00 7.05 -9.82
N ALA A 60 -15.51 8.20 -10.29
CA ALA A 60 -14.82 9.17 -9.45
C ALA A 60 -15.65 9.63 -8.25
N LYS A 61 -16.93 9.93 -8.47
CA LYS A 61 -17.81 10.41 -7.38
C LYS A 61 -18.06 9.33 -6.34
N GLY A 62 -18.28 8.09 -6.78
CA GLY A 62 -18.48 6.97 -5.88
C GLY A 62 -17.24 6.73 -5.02
N VAL A 63 -16.07 6.78 -5.62
CA VAL A 63 -14.81 6.59 -4.91
C VAL A 63 -14.53 7.73 -3.92
N GLU A 64 -14.74 8.97 -4.33
CA GLU A 64 -14.61 10.13 -3.44
C GLU A 64 -15.50 10.01 -2.21
N GLY A 65 -16.65 9.39 -2.35
CA GLY A 65 -17.62 9.22 -1.27
C GLY A 65 -17.16 8.34 -0.12
N PHE A 66 -16.16 7.47 -0.32
CA PHE A 66 -15.71 6.58 0.76
C PHE A 66 -14.21 6.70 1.09
N ILE A 67 -13.39 7.23 0.16
CA ILE A 67 -11.93 7.13 0.31
C ILE A 67 -11.38 7.90 1.52
N ASP A 68 -11.96 9.05 1.85
CA ASP A 68 -11.47 9.87 2.95
C ASP A 68 -11.68 9.20 4.30
N ASN A 69 -12.69 8.35 4.43
CA ASN A 69 -13.05 7.67 5.67
C ASN A 69 -12.68 6.19 5.66
N ILE A 70 -11.87 5.76 4.70
CA ILE A 70 -11.49 4.35 4.62
C ILE A 70 -10.72 3.91 5.87
N ASP A 71 -11.15 2.81 6.47
CA ASP A 71 -10.44 2.19 7.59
C ASP A 71 -9.48 1.15 7.04
N LEU A 72 -8.28 1.59 6.75
CA LEU A 72 -7.21 0.78 6.17
C LEU A 72 -5.99 0.88 7.09
N LYS A 73 -5.48 -0.27 7.52
CA LYS A 73 -4.31 -0.34 8.38
C LYS A 73 -3.31 -1.35 7.85
N VAL A 74 -2.04 -1.10 8.13
CA VAL A 74 -0.95 -2.01 7.84
C VAL A 74 -0.26 -2.35 9.15
N GLU A 75 -0.08 -3.64 9.41
CA GLU A 75 0.66 -4.13 10.57
C GLU A 75 1.70 -5.15 10.11
N TYR A 76 2.76 -5.29 10.90
CA TYR A 76 3.81 -6.27 10.64
C TYR A 76 3.82 -7.32 11.74
N LEU A 77 3.60 -8.59 11.36
CA LEU A 77 3.64 -9.73 12.27
C LEU A 77 4.77 -10.63 11.81
N ASN A 78 5.77 -10.80 12.67
CA ASN A 78 6.98 -11.59 12.36
C ASN A 78 7.66 -11.13 11.06
N GLY A 79 7.71 -9.81 10.84
CA GLY A 79 8.32 -9.22 9.64
C GLY A 79 7.46 -9.27 8.38
N ALA A 80 6.28 -9.87 8.43
CA ALA A 80 5.37 -9.95 7.31
C ALA A 80 4.28 -8.87 7.39
N GLN A 81 4.02 -8.22 6.28
CA GLN A 81 2.98 -7.21 6.19
C GLN A 81 1.59 -7.85 6.17
N HIS A 82 0.73 -7.36 7.03
CA HIS A 82 -0.69 -7.69 7.03
C HIS A 82 -1.49 -6.42 6.77
N THR A 83 -2.46 -6.53 5.86
CA THR A 83 -3.32 -5.40 5.46
C THR A 83 -4.71 -5.63 6.02
N TYR A 84 -5.22 -4.64 6.76
CA TYR A 84 -6.52 -4.69 7.41
C TYR A 84 -7.47 -3.69 6.79
N LEU A 85 -8.66 -4.16 6.44
CA LEU A 85 -9.73 -3.31 5.93
C LEU A 85 -10.95 -3.49 6.85
N ASP A 86 -11.42 -2.39 7.43
CA ASP A 86 -12.55 -2.41 8.37
C ASP A 86 -12.33 -3.42 9.52
N GLY A 87 -11.10 -3.53 9.99
CA GLY A 87 -10.71 -4.42 11.08
C GLY A 87 -10.48 -5.87 10.69
N GLU A 88 -10.66 -6.22 9.44
CA GLU A 88 -10.45 -7.58 8.92
C GLU A 88 -9.11 -7.70 8.22
N ASP A 89 -8.35 -8.75 8.49
CA ASP A 89 -7.13 -9.07 7.75
C ASP A 89 -7.52 -9.56 6.36
N VAL A 90 -7.28 -8.73 5.36
CA VAL A 90 -7.61 -9.03 3.96
C VAL A 90 -6.40 -9.38 3.12
N SER A 91 -5.28 -9.71 3.75
CA SER A 91 -3.99 -9.95 3.06
C SER A 91 -4.06 -11.01 1.96
N GLU A 92 -4.89 -12.03 2.13
CA GLU A 92 -5.09 -13.04 1.10
C GLU A 92 -6.16 -12.63 0.09
N LYS A 93 -7.25 -12.07 0.57
CA LYS A 93 -8.40 -11.69 -0.25
C LYS A 93 -8.03 -10.67 -1.32
N ILE A 94 -7.13 -9.77 -1.02
CA ILE A 94 -6.68 -8.74 -1.97
C ILE A 94 -5.82 -9.31 -3.11
N ARG A 95 -5.47 -10.59 -3.07
CA ARG A 95 -4.73 -11.25 -4.15
C ARG A 95 -5.63 -11.79 -5.25
N GLU A 96 -6.94 -11.81 -5.05
CA GLU A 96 -7.91 -12.25 -6.06
C GLU A 96 -7.88 -11.35 -7.31
N ASN A 97 -8.07 -11.95 -8.48
CA ASN A 97 -8.00 -11.22 -9.75
C ASN A 97 -8.96 -10.03 -9.83
N ALA A 98 -10.19 -10.21 -9.36
CA ALA A 98 -11.18 -9.14 -9.35
C ALA A 98 -10.72 -7.94 -8.53
N VAL A 99 -10.02 -8.18 -7.41
CA VAL A 99 -9.49 -7.13 -6.57
C VAL A 99 -8.32 -6.43 -7.25
N SER A 100 -7.44 -7.17 -7.91
CA SER A 100 -6.33 -6.60 -8.66
C SER A 100 -6.81 -5.68 -9.78
N MET A 101 -7.86 -6.08 -10.50
CA MET A 101 -8.45 -5.24 -11.54
C MET A 101 -9.07 -3.97 -10.96
N ALA A 102 -9.81 -4.09 -9.86
CA ALA A 102 -10.39 -2.95 -9.18
C ALA A 102 -9.31 -1.99 -8.66
N ALA A 103 -8.19 -2.52 -8.17
CA ALA A 103 -7.07 -1.72 -7.71
C ALA A 103 -6.46 -0.89 -8.85
N SER A 104 -6.29 -1.51 -10.01
CA SER A 104 -5.79 -0.80 -11.19
C SER A 104 -6.70 0.36 -11.59
N ASP A 105 -8.00 0.11 -11.62
CA ASP A 105 -8.97 1.14 -11.98
C ASP A 105 -9.03 2.27 -10.93
N ILE A 106 -9.05 1.93 -9.65
CA ILE A 106 -9.20 2.90 -8.56
C ILE A 106 -7.94 3.76 -8.37
N SER A 107 -6.77 3.21 -8.68
CA SER A 107 -5.49 3.92 -8.52
C SER A 107 -5.33 5.09 -9.48
N ALA A 108 -6.16 5.17 -10.52
CA ALA A 108 -6.16 6.29 -11.45
C ALA A 108 -6.75 7.58 -10.84
N HIS A 109 -7.54 7.45 -9.76
CA HIS A 109 -8.16 8.62 -9.13
C HIS A 109 -7.17 9.38 -8.23
N PRO A 110 -7.00 10.70 -8.45
CA PRO A 110 -6.10 11.49 -7.62
C PRO A 110 -6.44 11.43 -6.12
N CYS A 111 -7.71 11.40 -5.75
CA CYS A 111 -8.12 11.33 -4.34
C CYS A 111 -7.63 10.06 -3.66
N VAL A 112 -7.61 8.93 -4.35
CA VAL A 112 -7.09 7.67 -3.83
C VAL A 112 -5.58 7.76 -3.64
N ARG A 113 -4.87 8.28 -4.62
CA ARG A 113 -3.41 8.42 -4.56
C ARG A 113 -2.98 9.34 -3.43
N LEU A 114 -3.67 10.46 -3.25
CA LEU A 114 -3.40 11.40 -2.16
C LEU A 114 -3.62 10.73 -0.81
N LYS A 115 -4.72 9.98 -0.66
CA LYS A 115 -5.00 9.27 0.58
C LYS A 115 -3.96 8.20 0.89
N MET A 116 -3.52 7.46 -0.12
CA MET A 116 -2.49 6.43 0.07
C MET A 116 -1.15 7.05 0.44
N VAL A 117 -0.76 8.15 -0.18
CA VAL A 117 0.47 8.87 0.19
C VAL A 117 0.40 9.38 1.63
N GLU A 118 -0.73 9.93 2.04
CA GLU A 118 -0.92 10.37 3.43
C GLU A 118 -0.70 9.22 4.42
N MET A 119 -1.30 8.06 4.16
CA MET A 119 -1.14 6.87 4.99
C MET A 119 0.29 6.35 5.01
N GLN A 120 0.95 6.34 3.86
CA GLN A 120 2.36 5.92 3.74
C GLN A 120 3.27 6.83 4.56
N ARG A 121 3.02 8.13 4.55
CA ARG A 121 3.77 9.09 5.35
C ARG A 121 3.58 8.85 6.84
N GLU A 122 2.38 8.53 7.26
CA GLU A 122 2.11 8.21 8.67
C GLU A 122 2.88 6.96 9.11
N ILE A 123 2.92 5.92 8.27
CA ILE A 123 3.69 4.71 8.54
C ILE A 123 5.18 5.05 8.60
N ALA A 124 5.67 5.85 7.66
CA ALA A 124 7.08 6.23 7.58
C ALA A 124 7.55 7.03 8.78
N GLN A 125 6.67 7.76 9.44
CA GLN A 125 6.99 8.51 10.66
C GLN A 125 7.19 7.60 11.87
N LYS A 126 6.59 6.41 11.85
CA LYS A 126 6.58 5.49 12.99
C LYS A 126 7.65 4.41 12.91
N MET A 127 8.13 4.08 11.71
CA MET A 127 9.08 2.98 11.51
C MET A 127 9.92 3.18 10.26
N SER A 128 11.08 2.54 10.25
CA SER A 128 11.93 2.53 9.05
C SER A 128 11.34 1.58 8.03
N ILE A 129 11.01 2.10 6.85
CA ILE A 129 10.41 1.32 5.80
C ILE A 129 11.09 1.58 4.46
N LEU A 130 11.02 0.58 3.60
CA LEU A 130 11.30 0.72 2.18
C LEU A 130 9.98 0.52 1.45
N LEU A 131 9.57 1.48 0.65
CA LEU A 131 8.34 1.40 -0.11
C LEU A 131 8.60 1.48 -1.61
N ILE A 132 7.69 0.89 -2.37
CA ILE A 132 7.71 0.96 -3.82
C ILE A 132 6.61 1.90 -4.27
N LYS A 133 6.96 2.82 -5.16
CA LYS A 133 6.01 3.65 -5.88
C LYS A 133 5.85 3.12 -7.29
N PHE A 134 4.62 2.85 -7.69
CA PHE A 134 4.32 2.45 -9.05
C PHE A 134 3.95 3.67 -9.88
N LEU A 135 4.41 3.69 -11.14
CA LEU A 135 4.01 4.70 -12.10
C LEU A 135 2.77 4.18 -12.85
N PHE A 136 1.65 4.79 -12.59
CA PHE A 136 0.38 4.44 -13.20
C PHE A 136 0.02 5.39 -14.33
#